data_076d2c1b45cc540374a3ddcfb46bbb76
#
_entry.id   076d2c1b45cc540374a3ddcfb46bbb76
#
_cell.length_a   1.000
_cell.length_b   1.000
_cell.length_c   1.000
_cell.angle_alpha   90.00
_cell.angle_beta   90.00
_cell.angle_gamma   90.00
#
_symmetry.space_group_name_H-M   'P 1'
#
loop_
_entity.id
_entity.type
_entity.pdbx_description
1 polymer ?
#
loop_
_entity_poly.entity_id
_entity_poly.type
_entity_poly.pdbx_seq_one_letter_code
_entity_poly.pdbx_strand_id
1 'polypeptide(L)'
;MTLSLWGLPILSGLAAKASDIPLKVGVVQRFGDEPTDKLTLKAAPDDQLTVKFLGGDMQPKTKQLSSLKLEIVNKPLQQPQIEEYVVLSNHGTFETAEDSANKWREKGIEVEVAKPDRWQVWAKRSVYQTPLLRRLLLASIKAKGDTTAYIDTNVVTEVPHASFVIGNYRYHRREIDITAGKNLIWVSKGENNRRTRLYPGSLRIQPNAYGDYTLVNQVPLESYLRGVVPHEIGAGARYSTVAAQSIIARTYALRNRRRFNVDGYELCADTHCQVYFGINQTNPVADRAIAATKGLVLTYNNELVDALYSAATGGVSAPFSDVWNGSERPYLRAVVDSPYSLWNLSQKSLADEQNFREFMNLKQGFNETDNSYLFRWKYNNSLKQVTSHLQRYLKKTKHPLANFTTIEHMEVVERSPAGRVLKMAVTTDRGILELSKNEARSAFGPPRSTLFYVDPIYDKGNQTLKGYVFVGGGFGHGVGFSQHGSQNLAKLGWSAEKILSFYYPGTQIQPLNNSIIFWQNASALVKP
;
A
#
# COMPACT_ATOMS: atom_id res chain seq x y z
N MET A 1 43.40 56.65 0.60
CA MET A 1 43.08 55.25 0.21
C MET A 1 42.11 54.71 1.22
N THR A 2 40.84 54.80 0.91
CA THR A 2 39.71 54.35 1.77
C THR A 2 39.15 53.07 1.14
N LEU A 3 39.33 51.92 1.78
CA LEU A 3 38.71 50.64 1.41
C LEU A 3 37.24 50.65 1.87
N SER A 4 36.34 50.63 0.92
CA SER A 4 34.89 50.38 1.17
C SER A 4 34.65 48.88 1.16
N LEU A 5 34.28 48.32 2.32
CA LEU A 5 33.73 46.98 2.47
C LEU A 5 32.28 46.96 1.93
N TRP A 6 32.08 46.20 0.87
CA TRP A 6 30.72 45.85 0.39
C TRP A 6 30.21 44.66 1.19
N GLY A 7 29.22 44.94 2.08
CA GLY A 7 28.46 43.93 2.76
C GLY A 7 27.51 43.23 1.77
N LEU A 8 27.66 41.92 1.61
CA LEU A 8 26.68 41.07 0.94
C LEU A 8 25.39 40.99 1.80
N PRO A 9 24.19 41.18 1.23
CA PRO A 9 22.96 40.99 1.97
C PRO A 9 22.78 39.49 2.25
N ILE A 10 22.74 39.13 3.54
CA ILE A 10 22.28 37.86 4.00
C ILE A 10 20.77 37.79 3.68
N LEU A 11 20.44 37.07 2.61
CA LEU A 11 19.07 36.66 2.33
C LEU A 11 18.67 35.63 3.41
N SER A 12 18.19 36.15 4.54
CA SER A 12 17.37 35.37 5.47
C SER A 12 16.03 35.08 4.80
N GLY A 13 16.02 34.02 3.97
CA GLY A 13 14.78 33.47 3.46
C GLY A 13 13.94 33.03 4.66
N LEU A 14 12.85 33.73 4.91
CA LEU A 14 11.75 33.28 5.75
C LEU A 14 11.28 31.93 5.20
N ALA A 15 11.84 30.82 5.75
CA ALA A 15 11.24 29.51 5.61
C ALA A 15 9.84 29.65 6.24
N ALA A 16 8.83 29.81 5.40
CA ALA A 16 7.45 29.69 5.83
C ALA A 16 7.38 28.41 6.67
N LYS A 17 6.96 28.53 7.94
CA LYS A 17 6.64 27.39 8.79
C LYS A 17 5.63 26.55 7.99
N ALA A 18 6.11 25.55 7.26
CA ALA A 18 5.21 24.58 6.66
C ALA A 18 4.40 24.01 7.82
N SER A 19 3.13 24.43 7.91
CA SER A 19 2.21 23.89 8.90
C SER A 19 2.21 22.39 8.72
N ASP A 20 2.33 21.64 9.82
CA ASP A 20 2.40 20.19 9.79
C ASP A 20 1.10 19.66 9.15
N ILE A 21 1.20 19.07 7.97
CA ILE A 21 0.04 18.67 7.14
C ILE A 21 -0.72 17.55 7.87
N PRO A 22 -2.02 17.72 8.15
CA PRO A 22 -2.81 16.66 8.75
C PRO A 22 -3.06 15.53 7.75
N LEU A 23 -2.92 14.30 8.22
CA LEU A 23 -3.27 13.07 7.50
C LEU A 23 -4.45 12.38 8.20
N LYS A 24 -5.26 11.67 7.41
CA LYS A 24 -6.33 10.78 7.87
C LYS A 24 -5.92 9.34 7.58
N VAL A 25 -5.61 8.58 8.63
CA VAL A 25 -5.10 7.20 8.51
C VAL A 25 -6.11 6.22 9.09
N GLY A 26 -6.60 5.28 8.28
CA GLY A 26 -7.47 4.19 8.71
C GLY A 26 -6.68 3.16 9.53
N VAL A 27 -6.67 3.31 10.86
CA VAL A 27 -5.90 2.44 11.77
C VAL A 27 -6.60 1.14 12.12
N VAL A 28 -7.92 1.09 11.97
CA VAL A 28 -8.75 -0.13 11.92
C VAL A 28 -9.71 0.07 10.75
N GLN A 29 -9.46 -0.62 9.63
CA GLN A 29 -10.19 -0.37 8.37
C GLN A 29 -11.54 -1.07 8.31
N ARG A 30 -11.69 -2.20 9.01
CA ARG A 30 -12.89 -3.01 9.10
C ARG A 30 -13.20 -3.25 10.58
N PHE A 31 -14.04 -2.44 11.16
CA PHE A 31 -14.49 -2.57 12.54
C PHE A 31 -15.95 -2.92 12.55
N GLY A 32 -16.25 -4.09 13.10
CA GLY A 32 -17.58 -4.68 13.09
C GLY A 32 -17.80 -5.71 11.97
N ASP A 33 -16.76 -6.03 11.18
CA ASP A 33 -16.75 -7.15 10.23
C ASP A 33 -16.92 -8.49 10.96
N GLU A 34 -16.31 -8.60 12.15
CA GLU A 34 -16.47 -9.74 13.03
C GLU A 34 -17.36 -9.39 14.24
N PRO A 35 -18.32 -10.25 14.62
CA PRO A 35 -19.21 -9.99 15.79
C PRO A 35 -18.48 -9.78 17.11
N THR A 36 -17.24 -10.26 17.21
CA THR A 36 -16.37 -10.13 18.39
C THR A 36 -15.49 -8.88 18.38
N ASP A 37 -15.59 -8.07 17.34
CA ASP A 37 -14.79 -6.85 17.23
C ASP A 37 -15.14 -5.84 18.34
N LYS A 38 -14.17 -5.56 19.19
CA LYS A 38 -14.26 -4.56 20.25
C LYS A 38 -13.02 -3.68 20.25
N LEU A 39 -13.21 -2.39 20.49
CA LEU A 39 -12.14 -1.42 20.67
C LEU A 39 -12.22 -0.83 22.08
N THR A 40 -11.06 -0.69 22.72
CA THR A 40 -10.92 0.07 23.96
C THR A 40 -9.98 1.23 23.71
N LEU A 41 -10.47 2.45 23.92
CA LEU A 41 -9.69 3.68 23.84
C LEU A 41 -9.47 4.20 25.28
N LYS A 42 -8.23 4.63 25.57
CA LYS A 42 -7.87 5.20 26.87
C LYS A 42 -7.03 6.46 26.69
N ALA A 43 -7.28 7.45 27.52
CA ALA A 43 -6.36 8.60 27.63
C ALA A 43 -5.02 8.16 28.23
N ALA A 44 -3.99 8.99 28.03
CA ALA A 44 -2.73 8.86 28.76
C ALA A 44 -2.95 9.05 30.28
N PRO A 45 -2.03 8.63 31.14
CA PRO A 45 -2.10 8.92 32.58
C PRO A 45 -2.32 10.42 32.82
N ASP A 46 -3.15 10.74 33.79
CA ASP A 46 -3.53 12.12 34.19
C ASP A 46 -4.12 12.95 33.03
N ASP A 47 -4.89 12.28 32.14
CA ASP A 47 -5.57 12.90 31.02
C ASP A 47 -6.97 12.29 30.84
N GLN A 48 -7.81 12.93 30.04
CA GLN A 48 -9.17 12.47 29.72
C GLN A 48 -9.44 12.50 28.23
N LEU A 49 -10.23 11.54 27.77
CA LEU A 49 -10.83 11.55 26.44
C LEU A 49 -11.99 12.55 26.43
N THR A 50 -12.04 13.37 25.41
CA THR A 50 -13.21 14.19 25.07
C THR A 50 -13.92 13.52 23.87
N VAL A 51 -15.12 13.00 24.13
CA VAL A 51 -15.92 12.27 23.14
C VAL A 51 -17.05 13.19 22.66
N LYS A 52 -17.10 13.46 21.35
CA LYS A 52 -18.10 14.32 20.70
C LYS A 52 -18.95 13.49 19.74
N PHE A 53 -20.26 13.67 19.80
CA PHE A 53 -21.23 12.99 18.92
C PHE A 53 -22.54 13.78 18.83
N LEU A 54 -23.37 13.51 17.84
CA LEU A 54 -24.72 14.09 17.74
C LEU A 54 -25.68 13.35 18.68
N GLY A 55 -26.42 14.09 19.49
CA GLY A 55 -27.50 13.56 20.32
C GLY A 55 -28.69 13.04 19.47
N GLY A 56 -29.68 12.41 20.12
CA GLY A 56 -30.93 12.04 19.46
C GLY A 56 -31.75 13.25 19.00
N ASP A 57 -31.50 14.38 19.62
CA ASP A 57 -32.04 15.72 19.29
C ASP A 57 -31.25 16.44 18.19
N MET A 58 -30.31 15.74 17.53
CA MET A 58 -29.35 16.28 16.52
C MET A 58 -28.45 17.41 17.04
N GLN A 59 -28.40 17.63 18.36
CA GLN A 59 -27.50 18.60 18.96
C GLN A 59 -26.14 17.97 19.31
N PRO A 60 -25.03 18.70 19.14
CA PRO A 60 -23.71 18.23 19.54
C PRO A 60 -23.65 17.96 21.06
N LYS A 61 -23.24 16.78 21.42
CA LYS A 61 -22.98 16.38 22.83
C LYS A 61 -21.48 16.13 23.02
N THR A 62 -20.99 16.56 24.17
CA THR A 62 -19.60 16.35 24.59
C THR A 62 -19.57 15.66 25.94
N LYS A 63 -18.71 14.62 26.06
CA LYS A 63 -18.50 13.89 27.30
C LYS A 63 -17.01 13.70 27.56
N GLN A 64 -16.62 13.74 28.83
CA GLN A 64 -15.23 13.46 29.26
C GLN A 64 -15.19 12.11 29.97
N LEU A 65 -14.20 11.29 29.63
CA LEU A 65 -14.04 9.91 30.09
C LEU A 65 -12.55 9.56 30.20
N SER A 66 -12.18 8.71 31.14
CA SER A 66 -10.83 8.12 31.17
C SER A 66 -10.66 7.01 30.13
N SER A 67 -11.77 6.34 29.78
CA SER A 67 -11.78 5.20 28.86
C SER A 67 -13.11 5.10 28.13
N LEU A 68 -13.07 4.67 26.87
CA LEU A 68 -14.24 4.40 26.03
C LEU A 68 -14.13 3.00 25.43
N LYS A 69 -15.16 2.17 25.62
CA LYS A 69 -15.29 0.89 24.93
C LYS A 69 -16.30 1.03 23.79
N LEU A 70 -15.90 0.57 22.60
CA LEU A 70 -16.70 0.62 21.37
C LEU A 70 -16.94 -0.78 20.83
N GLU A 71 -18.13 -1.02 20.36
CA GLU A 71 -18.57 -2.19 19.60
C GLU A 71 -19.48 -1.73 18.45
N ILE A 72 -19.69 -2.57 17.45
CA ILE A 72 -20.69 -2.33 16.41
C ILE A 72 -21.93 -3.14 16.71
N VAL A 73 -23.09 -2.50 16.60
CA VAL A 73 -24.40 -3.12 16.80
C VAL A 73 -25.24 -2.86 15.57
N ASN A 74 -25.71 -3.91 14.94
CA ASN A 74 -26.60 -3.83 13.79
C ASN A 74 -28.05 -3.56 14.28
N LYS A 75 -28.66 -2.58 13.66
CA LYS A 75 -30.06 -2.24 13.89
C LYS A 75 -30.90 -2.62 12.68
N PRO A 76 -31.97 -3.40 12.87
CA PRO A 76 -32.82 -3.79 11.76
C PRO A 76 -33.50 -2.57 11.14
N LEU A 77 -33.56 -2.57 9.81
CA LEU A 77 -34.35 -1.62 9.04
C LEU A 77 -35.85 -2.02 9.06
N GLN A 78 -36.72 -1.03 9.00
CA GLN A 78 -38.17 -1.29 8.88
C GLN A 78 -38.53 -2.02 7.57
N GLN A 79 -37.77 -1.72 6.50
CA GLN A 79 -37.86 -2.39 5.19
C GLN A 79 -36.44 -2.63 4.65
N PRO A 80 -36.17 -3.78 4.01
CA PRO A 80 -34.93 -4.02 3.33
C PRO A 80 -34.64 -2.94 2.28
N GLN A 81 -33.38 -2.51 2.19
CA GLN A 81 -32.89 -1.57 1.18
C GLN A 81 -31.97 -2.28 0.21
N ILE A 82 -32.04 -1.89 -1.07
CA ILE A 82 -31.15 -2.41 -2.10
C ILE A 82 -30.03 -1.40 -2.33
N GLU A 83 -28.81 -1.83 -2.08
CA GLU A 83 -27.60 -1.10 -2.46
C GLU A 83 -26.99 -1.72 -3.71
N GLU A 84 -26.71 -0.89 -4.70
CA GLU A 84 -26.13 -1.33 -5.98
C GLU A 84 -24.91 -0.50 -6.34
N TYR A 85 -23.88 -1.19 -6.80
CA TYR A 85 -22.65 -0.60 -7.33
C TYR A 85 -22.42 -1.09 -8.76
N VAL A 86 -22.07 -0.19 -9.69
CA VAL A 86 -21.57 -0.61 -11.01
C VAL A 86 -20.08 -0.82 -10.88
N VAL A 87 -19.65 -2.08 -10.83
CA VAL A 87 -18.25 -2.48 -10.80
C VAL A 87 -17.75 -2.57 -12.24
N LEU A 88 -16.79 -1.72 -12.58
CA LEU A 88 -16.21 -1.62 -13.92
C LEU A 88 -15.04 -2.58 -14.11
N SER A 89 -14.24 -2.79 -13.05
CA SER A 89 -13.10 -3.71 -13.07
C SER A 89 -12.60 -4.07 -11.66
N ASN A 90 -11.87 -5.20 -11.55
CA ASN A 90 -11.27 -5.71 -10.32
C ASN A 90 -9.76 -5.88 -10.46
N HIS A 91 -9.00 -5.49 -9.44
CA HIS A 91 -7.54 -5.45 -9.47
C HIS A 91 -6.91 -5.97 -8.18
N GLY A 92 -5.66 -6.45 -8.26
CA GLY A 92 -4.90 -6.91 -7.10
C GLY A 92 -4.25 -5.77 -6.32
N THR A 93 -4.01 -4.61 -6.96
CA THR A 93 -3.27 -3.48 -6.39
C THR A 93 -3.95 -2.15 -6.71
N PHE A 94 -3.69 -1.13 -5.89
CA PHE A 94 -4.21 0.22 -6.10
C PHE A 94 -3.69 0.83 -7.40
N GLU A 95 -2.40 0.68 -7.68
CA GLU A 95 -1.73 1.26 -8.84
C GLU A 95 -2.39 0.79 -10.15
N THR A 96 -2.69 -0.51 -10.25
CA THR A 96 -3.40 -1.07 -11.42
C THR A 96 -4.87 -0.65 -11.46
N ALA A 97 -5.54 -0.51 -10.30
CA ALA A 97 -6.91 -0.01 -10.23
C ALA A 97 -6.97 1.47 -10.63
N GLU A 98 -6.00 2.28 -10.23
CA GLU A 98 -5.90 3.70 -10.60
C GLU A 98 -5.67 3.89 -12.10
N ASP A 99 -4.78 3.08 -12.71
CA ASP A 99 -4.61 3.06 -14.17
C ASP A 99 -5.92 2.71 -14.90
N SER A 100 -6.61 1.68 -14.43
CA SER A 100 -7.93 1.32 -14.96
C SER A 100 -8.95 2.45 -14.77
N ALA A 101 -8.96 3.10 -13.60
CA ALA A 101 -9.85 4.23 -13.35
C ALA A 101 -9.58 5.41 -14.30
N ASN A 102 -8.32 5.69 -14.62
CA ASN A 102 -7.95 6.72 -15.60
C ASN A 102 -8.47 6.37 -16.99
N LYS A 103 -8.31 5.12 -17.45
CA LYS A 103 -8.85 4.65 -18.72
C LYS A 103 -10.38 4.76 -18.82
N TRP A 104 -11.09 4.56 -17.71
CA TRP A 104 -12.55 4.77 -17.68
C TRP A 104 -12.92 6.25 -17.72
N ARG A 105 -12.15 7.14 -17.08
CA ARG A 105 -12.33 8.61 -17.19
C ARG A 105 -12.10 9.12 -18.60
N GLU A 106 -11.10 8.58 -19.31
CA GLU A 106 -10.84 8.88 -20.73
C GLU A 106 -12.01 8.50 -21.63
N LYS A 107 -12.77 7.46 -21.26
CA LYS A 107 -14.02 7.07 -21.91
C LYS A 107 -15.24 7.92 -21.50
N GLY A 108 -15.03 8.97 -20.67
CA GLY A 108 -16.08 9.88 -20.20
C GLY A 108 -16.93 9.33 -19.04
N ILE A 109 -16.46 8.30 -18.33
CA ILE A 109 -17.18 7.72 -17.18
C ILE A 109 -16.57 8.24 -15.88
N GLU A 110 -17.39 8.89 -15.06
CA GLU A 110 -16.99 9.28 -13.72
C GLU A 110 -16.82 8.05 -12.82
N VAL A 111 -15.67 7.93 -12.19
CA VAL A 111 -15.33 6.74 -11.40
C VAL A 111 -14.73 7.07 -10.03
N GLU A 112 -14.84 6.12 -9.11
CA GLU A 112 -14.16 6.09 -7.83
C GLU A 112 -13.46 4.74 -7.64
N VAL A 113 -12.36 4.72 -6.86
CA VAL A 113 -11.61 3.51 -6.55
C VAL A 113 -11.96 3.07 -5.14
N ALA A 114 -12.40 1.82 -5.00
CA ALA A 114 -12.83 1.22 -3.75
C ALA A 114 -12.03 -0.06 -3.43
N LYS A 115 -12.02 -0.49 -2.18
CA LYS A 115 -11.37 -1.73 -1.75
C LYS A 115 -12.29 -2.54 -0.83
N PRO A 116 -13.39 -3.15 -1.36
CA PRO A 116 -14.16 -4.10 -0.55
C PRO A 116 -13.27 -5.24 -0.05
N ASP A 117 -12.87 -6.20 -0.87
CA ASP A 117 -11.84 -7.21 -0.61
C ASP A 117 -10.61 -7.00 -1.50
N ARG A 118 -10.86 -6.75 -2.78
CA ARG A 118 -9.87 -6.38 -3.79
C ARG A 118 -10.10 -4.93 -4.21
N TRP A 119 -9.11 -4.33 -4.85
CA TRP A 119 -9.28 -3.03 -5.45
C TRP A 119 -10.26 -3.11 -6.61
N GLN A 120 -11.26 -2.25 -6.61
CA GLN A 120 -12.29 -2.15 -7.63
C GLN A 120 -12.37 -0.72 -8.17
N VAL A 121 -12.70 -0.61 -9.44
CA VAL A 121 -13.12 0.66 -10.03
C VAL A 121 -14.64 0.63 -10.11
N TRP A 122 -15.27 1.54 -9.41
CA TRP A 122 -16.72 1.72 -9.42
C TRP A 122 -17.12 2.91 -10.26
N ALA A 123 -18.24 2.85 -10.96
CA ALA A 123 -18.91 4.06 -11.42
C ALA A 123 -19.28 4.91 -10.21
N LYS A 124 -18.96 6.21 -10.26
CA LYS A 124 -19.05 7.11 -9.11
C LYS A 124 -20.47 7.18 -8.56
N ARG A 125 -20.68 6.73 -7.34
CA ARG A 125 -22.01 6.58 -6.72
C ARG A 125 -22.81 7.88 -6.65
N SER A 126 -22.12 9.03 -6.43
CA SER A 126 -22.75 10.34 -6.41
C SER A 126 -23.22 10.86 -7.79
N VAL A 127 -22.80 10.22 -8.87
CA VAL A 127 -23.22 10.53 -10.25
C VAL A 127 -24.30 9.54 -10.70
N TYR A 128 -24.05 8.23 -10.55
CA TYR A 128 -24.97 7.18 -11.01
C TYR A 128 -25.90 6.74 -9.85
N GLN A 129 -26.71 7.67 -9.34
CA GLN A 129 -27.49 7.50 -8.11
C GLN A 129 -28.70 6.58 -8.23
N THR A 130 -29.33 6.54 -9.40
CA THR A 130 -30.58 5.77 -9.58
C THR A 130 -30.33 4.40 -10.23
N PRO A 131 -31.19 3.39 -9.93
CA PRO A 131 -31.11 2.09 -10.59
C PRO A 131 -31.16 2.20 -12.12
N LEU A 132 -31.98 3.11 -12.66
CA LEU A 132 -32.11 3.31 -14.11
C LEU A 132 -30.77 3.80 -14.72
N LEU A 133 -30.13 4.80 -14.12
CA LEU A 133 -28.84 5.32 -14.62
C LEU A 133 -27.76 4.23 -14.59
N ARG A 134 -27.72 3.40 -13.55
CA ARG A 134 -26.76 2.30 -13.46
C ARG A 134 -26.98 1.26 -14.55
N ARG A 135 -28.23 0.89 -14.86
CA ARG A 135 -28.55 -0.06 -15.94
C ARG A 135 -28.28 0.50 -17.33
N LEU A 136 -28.59 1.77 -17.58
CA LEU A 136 -28.26 2.46 -18.83
C LEU A 136 -26.76 2.55 -19.04
N LEU A 137 -25.99 2.90 -18.01
CA LEU A 137 -24.54 2.90 -18.05
C LEU A 137 -24.00 1.52 -18.42
N LEU A 138 -24.44 0.45 -17.71
CA LEU A 138 -24.00 -0.91 -17.96
C LEU A 138 -24.35 -1.37 -19.39
N ALA A 139 -25.55 -1.05 -19.87
CA ALA A 139 -25.94 -1.36 -21.24
C ALA A 139 -25.07 -0.65 -22.27
N SER A 140 -24.77 0.64 -22.06
CA SER A 140 -23.86 1.41 -22.93
C SER A 140 -22.44 0.85 -22.95
N ILE A 141 -21.91 0.41 -21.80
CA ILE A 141 -20.59 -0.21 -21.67
C ILE A 141 -20.55 -1.53 -22.45
N LYS A 142 -21.55 -2.39 -22.28
CA LYS A 142 -21.66 -3.68 -23.00
C LYS A 142 -21.82 -3.50 -24.50
N ALA A 143 -22.60 -2.52 -24.94
CA ALA A 143 -22.76 -2.19 -26.35
C ALA A 143 -21.45 -1.74 -27.02
N LYS A 144 -20.50 -1.22 -26.25
CA LYS A 144 -19.13 -0.87 -26.69
C LYS A 144 -18.13 -2.04 -26.58
N GLY A 145 -18.62 -3.26 -26.30
CA GLY A 145 -17.82 -4.49 -26.30
C GLY A 145 -17.14 -4.83 -24.97
N ASP A 146 -17.32 -4.05 -23.91
CA ASP A 146 -16.77 -4.40 -22.59
C ASP A 146 -17.75 -5.31 -21.84
N THR A 147 -17.31 -6.53 -21.53
CA THR A 147 -18.11 -7.55 -20.84
C THR A 147 -17.71 -7.75 -19.37
N THR A 148 -16.72 -7.01 -18.88
CA THR A 148 -16.19 -7.18 -17.52
C THR A 148 -17.01 -6.44 -16.47
N ALA A 149 -17.72 -5.37 -16.87
CA ALA A 149 -18.52 -4.57 -15.98
C ALA A 149 -19.83 -5.30 -15.57
N TYR A 150 -20.22 -5.14 -14.30
CA TYR A 150 -21.44 -5.72 -13.74
C TYR A 150 -22.04 -4.82 -12.65
N ILE A 151 -23.29 -5.07 -12.31
CA ILE A 151 -23.91 -4.46 -11.12
C ILE A 151 -23.78 -5.46 -9.98
N ASP A 152 -23.11 -5.02 -8.92
CA ASP A 152 -23.08 -5.71 -7.63
C ASP A 152 -24.26 -5.23 -6.80
N THR A 153 -25.08 -6.16 -6.30
CA THR A 153 -26.33 -5.85 -5.59
C THR A 153 -26.29 -6.49 -4.22
N ASN A 154 -26.50 -5.69 -3.21
CA ASN A 154 -26.61 -6.13 -1.82
C ASN A 154 -27.98 -5.76 -1.24
N VAL A 155 -28.62 -6.69 -0.54
CA VAL A 155 -29.87 -6.43 0.20
C VAL A 155 -29.50 -6.14 1.65
N VAL A 156 -29.65 -4.89 2.07
CA VAL A 156 -29.34 -4.42 3.41
C VAL A 156 -30.61 -4.52 4.27
N THR A 157 -30.58 -5.37 5.27
CA THR A 157 -31.68 -5.57 6.24
C THR A 157 -31.40 -4.90 7.59
N GLU A 158 -30.12 -4.55 7.83
CA GLU A 158 -29.66 -3.97 9.08
C GLU A 158 -28.64 -2.85 8.79
N VAL A 159 -28.59 -1.84 9.66
CA VAL A 159 -27.58 -0.75 9.56
C VAL A 159 -26.69 -0.80 10.79
N PRO A 160 -25.36 -0.88 10.61
CA PRO A 160 -24.43 -0.87 11.72
C PRO A 160 -24.35 0.51 12.38
N HIS A 161 -24.20 0.51 13.71
CA HIS A 161 -24.02 1.70 14.53
C HIS A 161 -22.88 1.48 15.52
N ALA A 162 -22.03 2.46 15.69
CA ALA A 162 -21.05 2.46 16.76
C ALA A 162 -21.77 2.61 18.11
N SER A 163 -21.58 1.62 18.99
CA SER A 163 -22.23 1.52 20.29
C SER A 163 -21.23 1.67 21.43
N PHE A 164 -21.59 2.42 22.45
CA PHE A 164 -20.80 2.62 23.66
C PHE A 164 -21.68 2.95 24.86
N VAL A 165 -21.12 2.78 26.07
CA VAL A 165 -21.83 3.04 27.33
C VAL A 165 -21.13 4.16 28.08
N ILE A 166 -21.90 5.12 28.58
CA ILE A 166 -21.45 6.18 29.48
C ILE A 166 -22.39 6.22 30.68
N GLY A 167 -21.84 5.95 31.87
CA GLY A 167 -22.67 5.73 33.06
C GLY A 167 -23.67 4.59 32.83
N ASN A 168 -24.95 4.83 33.04
CA ASN A 168 -26.00 3.83 32.86
C ASN A 168 -26.66 3.90 31.46
N TYR A 169 -26.16 4.71 30.55
CA TYR A 169 -26.78 4.92 29.24
C TYR A 169 -25.96 4.31 28.13
N ARG A 170 -26.61 3.55 27.23
CA ARG A 170 -26.04 3.04 25.99
C ARG A 170 -26.40 3.97 24.83
N TYR A 171 -25.38 4.35 24.09
CA TYR A 171 -25.49 5.22 22.93
C TYR A 171 -25.23 4.41 21.65
N HIS A 172 -25.94 4.74 20.58
CA HIS A 172 -25.71 4.22 19.23
C HIS A 172 -25.56 5.43 18.30
N ARG A 173 -24.41 5.57 17.70
CA ARG A 173 -24.10 6.75 16.88
C ARG A 173 -23.45 6.36 15.57
N ARG A 174 -23.69 7.17 14.55
CA ARG A 174 -23.09 6.97 13.22
C ARG A 174 -21.63 7.41 13.22
N GLU A 175 -21.32 8.52 13.87
CA GLU A 175 -19.98 9.09 13.90
C GLU A 175 -19.66 9.57 15.32
N ILE A 176 -18.38 9.41 15.71
CA ILE A 176 -17.89 9.80 17.02
C ILE A 176 -16.49 10.36 16.85
N ASP A 177 -16.28 11.60 17.30
CA ASP A 177 -14.96 12.24 17.39
C ASP A 177 -14.40 12.07 18.79
N ILE A 178 -13.14 11.67 18.89
CA ILE A 178 -12.43 11.42 20.13
C ILE A 178 -11.11 12.18 20.12
N THR A 179 -10.92 13.03 21.12
CA THR A 179 -9.67 13.75 21.39
C THR A 179 -9.20 13.47 22.81
N ALA A 180 -7.96 13.79 23.14
CA ALA A 180 -7.41 13.75 24.49
C ALA A 180 -6.65 15.04 24.77
N GLY A 181 -6.54 15.48 26.05
CA GLY A 181 -5.89 16.72 26.43
C GLY A 181 -4.41 16.77 26.02
N LYS A 182 -3.70 15.64 26.16
CA LYS A 182 -2.29 15.48 25.75
C LYS A 182 -2.12 15.07 24.28
N ASN A 183 -3.21 15.02 23.47
CA ASN A 183 -3.22 14.55 22.10
C ASN A 183 -2.65 13.13 21.92
N LEU A 184 -2.82 12.25 22.90
CA LEU A 184 -2.33 10.88 22.90
C LEU A 184 -3.43 9.93 23.35
N ILE A 185 -3.76 8.96 22.51
CA ILE A 185 -4.84 8.00 22.77
C ILE A 185 -4.33 6.58 22.60
N TRP A 186 -4.45 5.78 23.65
CA TRP A 186 -4.21 4.36 23.61
C TRP A 186 -5.40 3.65 22.96
N VAL A 187 -5.13 2.77 21.99
CA VAL A 187 -6.12 1.96 21.29
C VAL A 187 -5.75 0.49 21.44
N SER A 188 -6.69 -0.31 21.93
CA SER A 188 -6.56 -1.76 22.04
C SER A 188 -7.67 -2.43 21.24
N LYS A 189 -7.34 -3.45 20.42
CA LYS A 189 -8.31 -4.30 19.71
C LYS A 189 -8.51 -5.61 20.47
N GLY A 190 -9.78 -6.02 20.66
CA GLY A 190 -10.17 -7.24 21.36
C GLY A 190 -10.13 -7.15 22.89
N GLU A 191 -10.56 -8.22 23.57
CA GLU A 191 -10.67 -8.24 25.03
C GLU A 191 -9.33 -8.38 25.75
N ASN A 192 -8.35 -9.03 25.14
CA ASN A 192 -7.09 -9.40 25.79
C ASN A 192 -5.99 -8.32 25.72
N ASN A 193 -6.27 -7.13 25.23
CA ASN A 193 -5.35 -5.97 25.15
C ASN A 193 -3.93 -6.28 24.61
N ARG A 194 -3.74 -7.41 23.92
CA ARG A 194 -2.41 -7.88 23.48
C ARG A 194 -1.75 -7.00 22.41
N ARG A 195 -2.51 -6.09 21.79
CA ARG A 195 -2.01 -5.16 20.74
C ARG A 195 -2.49 -3.76 21.05
N THR A 196 -1.93 -3.17 22.09
CA THR A 196 -2.21 -1.78 22.46
C THR A 196 -1.23 -0.86 21.73
N ARG A 197 -1.76 0.18 21.09
CA ARG A 197 -0.98 1.16 20.32
C ARG A 197 -1.30 2.56 20.79
N LEU A 198 -0.30 3.43 20.84
CA LEU A 198 -0.44 4.84 21.21
C LEU A 198 -0.50 5.70 19.95
N TYR A 199 -1.62 6.34 19.71
CA TYR A 199 -1.83 7.22 18.55
C TYR A 199 -1.80 8.69 18.98
N PRO A 200 -0.98 9.53 18.30
CA PRO A 200 -1.04 10.98 18.45
C PRO A 200 -2.18 11.58 17.65
N GLY A 201 -2.64 12.78 18.04
CA GLY A 201 -3.71 13.49 17.38
C GLY A 201 -5.10 13.05 17.86
N SER A 202 -6.08 13.05 16.97
CA SER A 202 -7.46 12.66 17.27
C SER A 202 -7.87 11.38 16.54
N LEU A 203 -8.95 10.78 17.02
CA LEU A 203 -9.56 9.61 16.42
C LEU A 203 -11.01 9.91 16.02
N ARG A 204 -11.45 9.34 14.89
CA ARG A 204 -12.84 9.33 14.47
C ARG A 204 -13.29 7.91 14.17
N ILE A 205 -14.41 7.52 14.73
CA ILE A 205 -15.13 6.32 14.28
C ILE A 205 -16.20 6.77 13.27
N GLN A 206 -16.21 6.16 12.09
CA GLN A 206 -17.11 6.52 10.99
C GLN A 206 -17.47 5.30 10.15
N PRO A 207 -18.66 5.28 9.49
CA PRO A 207 -19.01 4.23 8.54
C PRO A 207 -18.08 4.31 7.31
N ASN A 208 -17.83 3.17 6.70
CA ASN A 208 -17.13 3.06 5.41
C ASN A 208 -18.10 2.75 4.26
N ALA A 209 -17.58 2.55 3.07
CA ALA A 209 -18.37 2.30 1.87
C ALA A 209 -18.92 0.87 1.74
N TYR A 210 -18.67 0.00 2.73
CA TYR A 210 -18.91 -1.45 2.61
C TYR A 210 -19.87 -2.01 3.69
N GLY A 211 -20.47 -1.10 4.47
CA GLY A 211 -21.39 -1.50 5.54
C GLY A 211 -20.71 -1.78 6.90
N ASP A 212 -19.41 -1.47 7.04
CA ASP A 212 -18.67 -1.57 8.29
C ASP A 212 -18.26 -0.18 8.80
N TYR A 213 -17.39 -0.15 9.81
CA TYR A 213 -16.81 1.05 10.37
C TYR A 213 -15.30 1.11 10.17
N THR A 214 -14.78 2.32 10.17
CA THR A 214 -13.34 2.58 10.19
C THR A 214 -12.98 3.45 11.39
N LEU A 215 -11.94 3.08 12.13
CA LEU A 215 -11.29 3.99 13.09
C LEU A 215 -10.20 4.77 12.34
N VAL A 216 -10.43 6.06 12.18
CA VAL A 216 -9.51 6.98 11.48
C VAL A 216 -8.71 7.78 12.51
N ASN A 217 -7.39 7.76 12.39
CA ASN A 217 -6.51 8.65 13.14
C ASN A 217 -6.23 9.92 12.30
N GLN A 218 -6.56 11.07 12.84
CA GLN A 218 -6.19 12.37 12.28
C GLN A 218 -4.91 12.82 12.98
N VAL A 219 -3.81 12.81 12.23
CA VAL A 219 -2.47 12.95 12.79
C VAL A 219 -1.62 13.91 11.94
N PRO A 220 -0.80 14.80 12.56
CA PRO A 220 0.19 15.57 11.84
C PRO A 220 1.21 14.65 11.13
N LEU A 221 1.62 15.01 9.90
CA LEU A 221 2.51 14.21 9.05
C LEU A 221 3.80 13.80 9.77
N GLU A 222 4.48 14.73 10.45
CA GLU A 222 5.75 14.41 11.12
C GLU A 222 5.53 13.47 12.33
N SER A 223 4.39 13.57 13.01
CA SER A 223 3.99 12.63 14.06
C SER A 223 3.65 11.24 13.51
N TYR A 224 3.01 11.19 12.34
CA TYR A 224 2.75 9.95 11.61
C TYR A 224 4.05 9.21 11.26
N LEU A 225 5.07 9.94 10.77
CA LEU A 225 6.37 9.35 10.41
C LEU A 225 7.07 8.70 11.61
N ARG A 226 6.89 9.21 12.83
CA ARG A 226 7.42 8.59 14.06
C ARG A 226 6.84 7.19 14.31
N GLY A 227 5.63 6.93 13.83
CA GLY A 227 4.99 5.62 13.90
C GLY A 227 5.20 4.75 12.65
N VAL A 228 5.80 5.27 11.59
CA VAL A 228 6.08 4.55 10.33
C VAL A 228 7.56 4.18 10.22
N VAL A 229 8.45 5.16 10.25
CA VAL A 229 9.87 4.98 9.92
C VAL A 229 10.56 3.87 10.72
N PRO A 230 10.40 3.77 12.06
CA PRO A 230 11.04 2.70 12.83
C PRO A 230 10.52 1.31 12.48
N HIS A 231 9.25 1.20 12.07
CA HIS A 231 8.64 -0.08 11.72
C HIS A 231 8.98 -0.54 10.31
N GLU A 232 9.23 0.39 9.39
CA GLU A 232 9.59 0.09 8.01
C GLU A 232 11.07 -0.28 7.87
N ILE A 233 12.00 0.50 8.46
CA ILE A 233 13.43 0.31 8.24
C ILE A 233 14.13 -0.49 9.35
N GLY A 234 13.45 -0.69 10.49
CA GLY A 234 13.98 -1.39 11.65
C GLY A 234 14.80 -0.49 12.60
N ALA A 235 14.75 -0.85 13.88
CA ALA A 235 15.34 -0.04 14.97
C ALA A 235 16.88 0.05 14.92
N GLY A 236 17.55 -0.94 14.28
CA GLY A 236 19.02 -1.00 14.16
C GLY A 236 19.61 -0.34 12.92
N ALA A 237 18.79 0.31 12.09
CA ALA A 237 19.25 0.92 10.85
C ALA A 237 20.18 2.13 11.10
N ARG A 238 21.17 2.33 10.20
CA ARG A 238 22.08 3.48 10.27
C ARG A 238 21.36 4.78 9.96
N TYR A 239 21.83 5.87 10.54
CA TYR A 239 21.20 7.19 10.43
C TYR A 239 20.91 7.62 8.98
N SER A 240 21.86 7.47 8.05
CA SER A 240 21.65 7.86 6.64
C SER A 240 20.53 7.05 5.96
N THR A 241 20.39 5.76 6.28
CA THR A 241 19.27 4.93 5.80
C THR A 241 17.94 5.41 6.41
N VAL A 242 17.93 5.72 7.73
CA VAL A 242 16.72 6.20 8.42
C VAL A 242 16.30 7.58 7.89
N ALA A 243 17.26 8.46 7.59
CA ALA A 243 17.01 9.76 6.97
C ALA A 243 16.43 9.62 5.55
N ALA A 244 17.00 8.72 4.73
CA ALA A 244 16.46 8.39 3.42
C ALA A 244 15.03 7.83 3.50
N GLN A 245 14.78 6.87 4.41
CA GLN A 245 13.44 6.31 4.65
C GLN A 245 12.45 7.40 5.12
N SER A 246 12.89 8.37 5.93
CA SER A 246 12.03 9.48 6.39
C SER A 246 11.57 10.36 5.22
N ILE A 247 12.46 10.67 4.28
CA ILE A 247 12.15 11.47 3.09
C ILE A 247 11.16 10.73 2.19
N ILE A 248 11.43 9.45 1.88
CA ILE A 248 10.54 8.67 1.00
C ILE A 248 9.21 8.35 1.66
N ALA A 249 9.17 8.08 2.96
CA ALA A 249 7.91 7.84 3.67
C ALA A 249 7.02 9.10 3.70
N ARG A 250 7.61 10.28 3.87
CA ARG A 250 6.91 11.58 3.77
C ARG A 250 6.38 11.80 2.35
N THR A 251 7.20 11.58 1.34
CA THR A 251 6.83 11.72 -0.07
C THR A 251 5.69 10.78 -0.43
N TYR A 252 5.79 9.51 -0.04
CA TYR A 252 4.76 8.50 -0.24
C TYR A 252 3.44 8.91 0.41
N ALA A 253 3.47 9.33 1.68
CA ALA A 253 2.27 9.71 2.40
C ALA A 253 1.53 10.86 1.71
N LEU A 254 2.24 11.91 1.31
CA LEU A 254 1.65 13.06 0.63
C LEU A 254 1.10 12.72 -0.76
N ARG A 255 1.84 11.92 -1.55
CA ARG A 255 1.41 11.53 -2.89
C ARG A 255 0.18 10.61 -2.89
N ASN A 256 0.02 9.78 -1.87
CA ASN A 256 -1.00 8.72 -1.84
C ASN A 256 -2.27 9.06 -1.05
N ARG A 257 -2.51 10.32 -0.70
CA ARG A 257 -3.67 10.77 0.09
C ARG A 257 -5.05 10.43 -0.50
N ARG A 258 -5.10 10.03 -1.77
CA ARG A 258 -6.35 9.72 -2.51
C ARG A 258 -6.80 8.26 -2.42
N ARG A 259 -5.97 7.35 -1.85
CA ARG A 259 -6.18 5.89 -1.98
C ARG A 259 -7.52 5.40 -1.41
N PHE A 260 -7.96 6.00 -0.32
CA PHE A 260 -9.18 5.58 0.40
C PHE A 260 -10.23 6.71 0.51
N ASN A 261 -10.26 7.61 -0.48
CA ASN A 261 -11.23 8.71 -0.49
C ASN A 261 -12.68 8.24 -0.39
N VAL A 262 -13.00 7.07 -0.95
CA VAL A 262 -14.34 6.48 -0.91
C VAL A 262 -14.80 6.17 0.52
N ASP A 263 -13.86 5.91 1.42
CA ASP A 263 -14.06 5.59 2.83
C ASP A 263 -13.84 6.79 3.77
N GLY A 264 -13.57 7.99 3.21
CA GLY A 264 -13.40 9.23 3.98
C GLY A 264 -12.07 9.35 4.73
N TYR A 265 -11.06 8.54 4.40
CA TYR A 265 -9.70 8.66 4.88
C TYR A 265 -8.68 8.55 3.72
N GLU A 266 -7.38 8.70 4.00
CA GLU A 266 -6.36 8.87 2.95
C GLU A 266 -5.46 7.64 2.80
N LEU A 267 -4.95 7.11 3.92
CA LEU A 267 -3.97 6.03 3.95
C LEU A 267 -4.42 4.91 4.89
N CYS A 268 -4.04 3.68 4.58
CA CYS A 268 -4.15 2.55 5.50
C CYS A 268 -2.91 2.45 6.42
N ALA A 269 -3.00 1.62 7.46
CA ALA A 269 -1.94 1.44 8.46
C ALA A 269 -1.19 0.11 8.32
N ASP A 270 -1.29 -0.53 7.16
CA ASP A 270 -0.70 -1.83 6.86
C ASP A 270 0.23 -1.78 5.63
N THR A 271 0.73 -2.94 5.20
CA THR A 271 1.67 -3.10 4.06
C THR A 271 1.09 -2.72 2.70
N HIS A 272 -0.21 -2.42 2.58
CA HIS A 272 -0.79 -1.87 1.35
C HIS A 272 -0.52 -0.37 1.18
N CYS A 273 -0.14 0.32 2.28
CA CYS A 273 0.32 1.70 2.30
C CYS A 273 1.70 1.76 2.96
N GLN A 274 1.72 2.03 4.25
CA GLN A 274 2.91 2.03 5.11
C GLN A 274 2.50 1.48 6.47
N VAL A 275 3.37 0.67 7.08
CA VAL A 275 3.11 0.10 8.40
C VAL A 275 3.11 1.21 9.45
N TYR A 276 1.93 1.55 9.96
CA TYR A 276 1.74 2.57 11.00
C TYR A 276 1.18 1.95 12.27
N PHE A 277 2.02 1.78 13.29
CA PHE A 277 1.63 1.12 14.54
C PHE A 277 1.53 2.08 15.74
N GLY A 278 1.33 3.38 15.47
CA GLY A 278 1.38 4.40 16.52
C GLY A 278 2.82 4.69 16.97
N ILE A 279 2.97 5.49 18.02
CA ILE A 279 4.27 6.04 18.41
C ILE A 279 4.90 5.39 19.66
N ASN A 280 4.29 4.34 20.20
CA ASN A 280 4.81 3.68 21.41
C ASN A 280 6.08 2.84 21.20
N GLN A 281 6.54 2.70 19.95
CA GLN A 281 7.79 2.02 19.59
C GLN A 281 8.74 2.91 18.77
N THR A 282 8.63 4.23 18.89
CA THR A 282 9.61 5.15 18.29
C THR A 282 10.97 5.03 18.95
N ASN A 283 12.02 5.49 18.27
CA ASN A 283 13.37 5.47 18.80
C ASN A 283 14.12 6.79 18.51
N PRO A 284 15.16 7.13 19.31
CA PRO A 284 15.86 8.42 19.18
C PRO A 284 16.54 8.64 17.82
N VAL A 285 16.96 7.58 17.12
CA VAL A 285 17.59 7.70 15.79
C VAL A 285 16.54 8.12 14.77
N ALA A 286 15.38 7.47 14.79
CA ALA A 286 14.26 7.83 13.91
C ALA A 286 13.76 9.25 14.18
N ASP A 287 13.57 9.62 15.46
CA ASP A 287 13.11 10.96 15.84
C ASP A 287 14.10 12.05 15.37
N ARG A 288 15.41 11.84 15.51
CA ARG A 288 16.44 12.77 14.99
C ARG A 288 16.43 12.86 13.47
N ALA A 289 16.32 11.73 12.77
CA ALA A 289 16.31 11.70 11.31
C ALA A 289 15.06 12.38 10.74
N ILE A 290 13.88 12.12 11.29
CA ILE A 290 12.63 12.79 10.92
C ILE A 290 12.74 14.30 11.13
N ALA A 291 13.26 14.74 12.30
CA ALA A 291 13.43 16.15 12.60
C ALA A 291 14.43 16.84 11.65
N ALA A 292 15.58 16.19 11.38
CA ALA A 292 16.61 16.73 10.49
C ALA A 292 16.18 16.80 9.02
N THR A 293 15.25 15.93 8.61
CA THR A 293 14.70 15.90 7.25
C THR A 293 13.31 16.52 7.15
N LYS A 294 12.88 17.26 8.18
CA LYS A 294 11.53 17.83 8.25
C LYS A 294 11.20 18.63 6.99
N GLY A 295 10.04 18.32 6.40
CA GLY A 295 9.55 18.97 5.19
C GLY A 295 10.31 18.62 3.90
N LEU A 296 11.38 17.81 3.94
CA LEU A 296 12.05 17.36 2.71
C LEU A 296 11.27 16.25 2.03
N VAL A 297 11.08 16.39 0.72
CA VAL A 297 10.38 15.43 -0.15
C VAL A 297 11.20 15.12 -1.38
N LEU A 298 10.92 13.99 -2.02
CA LEU A 298 11.55 13.57 -3.26
C LEU A 298 10.64 13.92 -4.44
N THR A 299 11.17 14.63 -5.44
CA THR A 299 10.42 15.11 -6.59
C THR A 299 11.11 14.76 -7.91
N TYR A 300 10.31 14.69 -8.97
CA TYR A 300 10.74 14.62 -10.35
C TYR A 300 9.90 15.62 -11.17
N ASN A 301 10.53 16.55 -11.88
CA ASN A 301 9.84 17.63 -12.60
C ASN A 301 8.82 18.39 -11.72
N ASN A 302 9.21 18.71 -10.49
CA ASN A 302 8.40 19.42 -9.50
C ASN A 302 7.10 18.69 -9.05
N GLU A 303 6.97 17.41 -9.36
CA GLU A 303 5.92 16.53 -8.84
C GLU A 303 6.50 15.53 -7.83
N LEU A 304 5.74 15.22 -6.77
CA LEU A 304 6.13 14.17 -5.82
C LEU A 304 6.27 12.82 -6.57
N VAL A 305 7.37 12.12 -6.32
CA VAL A 305 7.59 10.81 -6.92
C VAL A 305 6.72 9.72 -6.29
N ASP A 306 6.45 8.64 -7.02
CA ASP A 306 5.99 7.39 -6.44
C ASP A 306 7.15 6.77 -5.65
N ALA A 307 7.27 7.17 -4.37
CA ALA A 307 8.37 6.80 -3.49
C ALA A 307 8.19 5.36 -2.96
N LEU A 308 8.21 4.40 -3.88
CA LEU A 308 7.97 2.98 -3.63
C LEU A 308 9.23 2.32 -3.05
N TYR A 309 9.06 1.44 -2.09
CA TYR A 309 10.15 0.70 -1.46
C TYR A 309 9.74 -0.73 -1.08
N SER A 310 10.70 -1.60 -0.97
CA SER A 310 10.49 -3.00 -0.56
C SER A 310 11.64 -3.49 0.32
N ALA A 311 11.44 -4.61 1.01
CA ALA A 311 12.46 -5.17 1.89
C ALA A 311 13.76 -5.47 1.13
N ALA A 312 13.68 -6.14 -0.02
CA ALA A 312 14.84 -6.49 -0.85
C ALA A 312 14.46 -6.61 -2.33
N THR A 313 15.33 -6.13 -3.22
CA THR A 313 15.16 -6.19 -4.68
C THR A 313 15.59 -7.53 -5.29
N GLY A 314 16.43 -8.29 -4.59
CA GLY A 314 17.07 -9.49 -5.11
C GLY A 314 18.28 -9.18 -6.00
N GLY A 315 18.93 -8.03 -5.79
CA GLY A 315 20.12 -7.60 -6.52
C GLY A 315 19.83 -6.74 -7.75
N VAL A 316 18.57 -6.52 -8.11
CA VAL A 316 18.16 -5.62 -9.19
C VAL A 316 16.77 -5.06 -8.91
N SER A 317 16.61 -3.73 -8.96
CA SER A 317 15.29 -3.12 -8.82
C SER A 317 14.43 -3.34 -10.07
N ALA A 318 13.11 -3.37 -9.89
CA ALA A 318 12.15 -3.48 -10.98
C ALA A 318 11.74 -2.11 -11.51
N PRO A 319 11.57 -1.91 -12.81
CA PRO A 319 10.76 -0.83 -13.34
C PRO A 319 9.31 -0.89 -12.84
N PHE A 320 8.62 0.25 -12.81
CA PHE A 320 7.23 0.31 -12.36
C PHE A 320 6.32 -0.64 -13.17
N SER A 321 6.46 -0.62 -14.49
CA SER A 321 5.66 -1.41 -15.44
C SER A 321 5.89 -2.93 -15.34
N ASP A 322 6.99 -3.39 -14.74
CA ASP A 322 7.23 -4.82 -14.50
C ASP A 322 6.31 -5.40 -13.42
N VAL A 323 5.73 -4.56 -12.59
CA VAL A 323 4.92 -4.99 -11.42
C VAL A 323 3.46 -4.55 -11.56
N TRP A 324 3.22 -3.33 -12.02
CA TRP A 324 1.89 -2.75 -12.15
C TRP A 324 1.60 -2.29 -13.57
N ASN A 325 0.33 -2.07 -13.86
CA ASN A 325 -0.07 -1.36 -15.06
C ASN A 325 -0.04 0.16 -14.80
N GLY A 326 0.15 0.92 -15.85
CA GLY A 326 0.22 2.39 -15.80
C GLY A 326 1.41 2.95 -16.56
N SER A 327 1.47 4.28 -16.65
CA SER A 327 2.53 4.99 -17.35
C SER A 327 3.89 4.73 -16.70
N GLU A 328 4.96 4.76 -17.51
CA GLU A 328 6.33 4.65 -17.03
C GLU A 328 6.69 5.78 -16.04
N ARG A 329 7.56 5.43 -15.10
CA ARG A 329 8.15 6.35 -14.14
C ARG A 329 9.66 6.43 -14.42
N PRO A 330 10.18 7.47 -15.07
CA PRO A 330 11.59 7.54 -15.49
C PRO A 330 12.59 7.34 -14.35
N TYR A 331 12.19 7.66 -13.13
CA TYR A 331 12.96 7.49 -11.90
C TYR A 331 12.80 6.11 -11.23
N LEU A 332 11.86 5.25 -11.70
CA LEU A 332 11.66 3.87 -11.23
C LEU A 332 12.13 2.89 -12.33
N ARG A 333 13.38 3.00 -12.72
CA ARG A 333 14.03 2.10 -13.68
C ARG A 333 14.78 0.97 -12.97
N ALA A 334 15.18 -0.04 -13.73
CA ALA A 334 16.05 -1.10 -13.22
C ALA A 334 17.42 -0.54 -12.83
N VAL A 335 17.84 -0.83 -11.60
CA VAL A 335 19.15 -0.52 -11.06
C VAL A 335 19.72 -1.81 -10.47
N VAL A 336 20.94 -2.20 -10.89
CA VAL A 336 21.65 -3.31 -10.25
C VAL A 336 22.04 -2.87 -8.84
N ASP A 337 21.53 -3.56 -7.83
CA ASP A 337 21.68 -3.19 -6.42
C ASP A 337 23.05 -3.61 -5.88
N SER A 338 24.07 -2.97 -6.41
CA SER A 338 25.48 -3.20 -6.10
C SER A 338 26.22 -1.86 -6.04
N PRO A 339 27.18 -1.68 -5.12
CA PRO A 339 28.07 -0.53 -5.12
C PRO A 339 29.12 -0.61 -6.24
N TYR A 340 29.18 -1.75 -6.93
CA TYR A 340 30.15 -2.04 -8.00
C TYR A 340 29.44 -2.29 -9.33
N SER A 341 30.20 -2.22 -10.44
CA SER A 341 29.70 -2.59 -11.77
C SER A 341 29.69 -4.12 -11.95
N LEU A 342 28.77 -4.80 -11.24
CA LEU A 342 28.71 -6.25 -11.15
C LEU A 342 28.01 -6.92 -12.34
N TRP A 343 27.02 -6.26 -12.93
CA TRP A 343 26.21 -6.77 -14.03
C TRP A 343 25.76 -5.63 -14.94
N ASN A 344 25.91 -5.81 -16.24
CA ASN A 344 25.46 -4.82 -17.22
C ASN A 344 24.18 -5.29 -17.93
N LEU A 345 23.04 -4.74 -17.53
CA LEU A 345 21.73 -5.11 -18.08
C LEU A 345 21.57 -4.80 -19.57
N SER A 346 22.33 -3.83 -20.12
CA SER A 346 22.28 -3.48 -21.54
C SER A 346 23.01 -4.51 -22.42
N GLN A 347 23.98 -5.21 -21.88
CA GLN A 347 24.74 -6.25 -22.57
C GLN A 347 24.23 -7.66 -22.28
N LYS A 348 23.82 -7.90 -21.03
CA LYS A 348 23.28 -9.17 -20.54
C LYS A 348 21.89 -8.95 -19.95
N SER A 349 20.90 -8.88 -20.82
CA SER A 349 19.48 -8.77 -20.41
C SER A 349 19.05 -9.98 -19.59
N LEU A 350 18.34 -9.74 -18.48
CA LEU A 350 17.78 -10.81 -17.68
C LEU A 350 16.45 -11.35 -18.24
N ALA A 351 15.99 -10.88 -19.39
CA ALA A 351 14.91 -11.52 -20.15
C ALA A 351 15.34 -12.88 -20.73
N ASP A 352 16.63 -13.05 -21.01
CA ASP A 352 17.23 -14.31 -21.41
C ASP A 352 17.35 -15.24 -20.19
N GLU A 353 16.87 -16.47 -20.31
CA GLU A 353 16.83 -17.42 -19.20
C GLU A 353 18.23 -17.86 -18.74
N GLN A 354 19.20 -17.97 -19.66
CA GLN A 354 20.57 -18.34 -19.29
C GLN A 354 21.24 -17.23 -18.49
N ASN A 355 21.12 -15.98 -18.95
CA ASN A 355 21.61 -14.81 -18.22
C ASN A 355 20.92 -14.67 -16.86
N PHE A 356 19.61 -14.94 -16.81
CA PHE A 356 18.87 -14.90 -15.57
C PHE A 356 19.38 -15.92 -14.55
N ARG A 357 19.58 -17.17 -14.98
CA ARG A 357 20.13 -18.22 -14.11
C ARG A 357 21.56 -17.91 -13.67
N GLU A 358 22.39 -17.38 -14.55
CA GLU A 358 23.75 -16.88 -14.21
C GLU A 358 23.67 -15.79 -13.12
N PHE A 359 22.79 -14.80 -13.30
CA PHE A 359 22.57 -13.74 -12.31
C PHE A 359 22.06 -14.28 -10.97
N MET A 360 21.15 -15.24 -10.98
CA MET A 360 20.62 -15.85 -9.75
C MET A 360 21.68 -16.68 -8.99
N ASN A 361 22.72 -17.17 -9.69
CA ASN A 361 23.84 -17.87 -9.08
C ASN A 361 24.88 -16.94 -8.44
N LEU A 362 24.88 -15.66 -8.75
CA LEU A 362 25.73 -14.65 -8.09
C LEU A 362 25.23 -14.43 -6.66
N LYS A 363 26.12 -14.65 -5.68
CA LYS A 363 25.78 -14.58 -4.24
C LYS A 363 26.53 -13.51 -3.48
N GLN A 364 27.44 -12.80 -4.14
CA GLN A 364 28.30 -11.77 -3.53
C GLN A 364 28.33 -10.51 -4.39
N GLY A 365 28.80 -9.40 -3.82
CA GLY A 365 28.95 -8.13 -4.51
C GLY A 365 27.70 -7.25 -4.58
N PHE A 366 26.55 -7.74 -4.13
CA PHE A 366 25.31 -6.95 -4.02
C PHE A 366 25.15 -6.33 -2.64
N ASN A 367 24.34 -5.27 -2.56
CA ASN A 367 24.07 -4.59 -1.29
C ASN A 367 23.23 -5.42 -0.29
N GLU A 368 22.56 -6.46 -0.76
CA GLU A 368 21.60 -7.27 0.04
C GLU A 368 22.20 -8.59 0.55
N THR A 369 23.47 -8.88 0.26
CA THR A 369 24.08 -10.20 0.53
C THR A 369 24.20 -10.55 2.01
N ASP A 370 24.23 -9.57 2.91
CA ASP A 370 24.23 -9.78 4.37
C ASP A 370 22.97 -10.49 4.87
N ASN A 371 21.88 -10.45 4.11
CA ASN A 371 20.62 -11.12 4.41
C ASN A 371 20.30 -12.19 3.35
N SER A 372 21.01 -13.32 3.44
CA SER A 372 20.87 -14.43 2.47
C SER A 372 19.43 -14.93 2.29
N TYR A 373 18.61 -14.86 3.33
CA TYR A 373 17.22 -15.30 3.33
C TYR A 373 16.29 -14.42 2.46
N LEU A 374 16.54 -13.12 2.38
CA LEU A 374 15.77 -12.20 1.54
C LEU A 374 16.40 -12.06 0.14
N PHE A 375 17.73 -12.13 0.07
CA PHE A 375 18.48 -11.91 -1.17
C PHE A 375 18.32 -13.06 -2.17
N ARG A 376 18.45 -14.34 -1.72
CA ARG A 376 18.30 -15.54 -2.54
C ARG A 376 17.52 -16.60 -1.78
N TRP A 377 16.54 -17.19 -2.45
CA TRP A 377 15.70 -18.21 -1.84
C TRP A 377 15.40 -19.36 -2.82
N LYS A 378 15.18 -20.56 -2.27
CA LYS A 378 14.80 -21.77 -2.99
C LYS A 378 13.74 -22.51 -2.19
N TYR A 379 12.63 -22.87 -2.84
CA TYR A 379 11.52 -23.59 -2.23
C TYR A 379 11.12 -24.77 -3.08
N ASN A 380 11.18 -25.98 -2.51
CA ASN A 380 10.66 -27.18 -3.11
C ASN A 380 9.22 -27.40 -2.65
N ASN A 381 8.30 -27.53 -3.59
CA ASN A 381 6.89 -27.73 -3.30
C ASN A 381 6.37 -28.96 -4.04
N SER A 382 5.65 -29.82 -3.31
CA SER A 382 4.95 -30.95 -3.93
C SER A 382 3.85 -30.44 -4.88
N LEU A 383 3.49 -31.26 -5.87
CA LEU A 383 2.42 -30.95 -6.80
C LEU A 383 1.10 -30.63 -6.06
N LYS A 384 0.80 -31.39 -4.99
CA LYS A 384 -0.36 -31.13 -4.12
C LYS A 384 -0.34 -29.72 -3.49
N GLN A 385 0.82 -29.27 -3.00
CA GLN A 385 0.94 -27.94 -2.39
C GLN A 385 0.73 -26.84 -3.43
N VAL A 386 1.38 -26.94 -4.59
CA VAL A 386 1.26 -25.95 -5.68
C VAL A 386 -0.20 -25.89 -6.18
N THR A 387 -0.82 -27.04 -6.42
CA THR A 387 -2.23 -27.17 -6.82
C THR A 387 -3.16 -26.49 -5.80
N SER A 388 -2.98 -26.80 -4.50
CA SER A 388 -3.83 -26.22 -3.44
C SER A 388 -3.68 -24.69 -3.33
N HIS A 389 -2.47 -24.15 -3.53
CA HIS A 389 -2.25 -22.71 -3.52
C HIS A 389 -2.98 -22.03 -4.69
N LEU A 390 -2.81 -22.54 -5.90
CA LEU A 390 -3.45 -22.00 -7.09
C LEU A 390 -4.97 -22.09 -7.00
N GLN A 391 -5.54 -23.23 -6.56
CA GLN A 391 -6.99 -23.37 -6.37
C GLN A 391 -7.54 -22.32 -5.39
N ARG A 392 -6.85 -22.07 -4.27
CA ARG A 392 -7.24 -21.07 -3.30
C ARG A 392 -7.23 -19.67 -3.90
N TYR A 393 -6.19 -19.35 -4.67
CA TYR A 393 -6.07 -18.07 -5.38
C TYR A 393 -7.21 -17.89 -6.39
N LEU A 394 -7.47 -18.89 -7.24
CA LEU A 394 -8.52 -18.82 -8.27
C LEU A 394 -9.93 -18.74 -7.65
N LYS A 395 -10.20 -19.46 -6.56
CA LYS A 395 -11.46 -19.32 -5.80
C LYS A 395 -11.64 -17.91 -5.25
N LYS A 396 -10.60 -17.36 -4.63
CA LYS A 396 -10.62 -15.99 -4.09
C LYS A 396 -10.84 -14.93 -5.19
N THR A 397 -10.32 -15.17 -6.39
CA THR A 397 -10.47 -14.27 -7.53
C THR A 397 -11.71 -14.56 -8.39
N LYS A 398 -12.52 -15.56 -8.00
CA LYS A 398 -13.71 -16.02 -8.74
C LYS A 398 -13.40 -16.39 -10.20
N HIS A 399 -12.22 -16.99 -10.42
CA HIS A 399 -11.77 -17.34 -11.77
C HIS A 399 -12.54 -18.57 -12.31
N PRO A 400 -12.91 -18.62 -13.61
CA PRO A 400 -13.64 -19.74 -14.20
C PRO A 400 -12.98 -21.11 -14.02
N LEU A 401 -11.64 -21.17 -14.06
CA LEU A 401 -10.86 -22.39 -13.87
C LEU A 401 -10.65 -22.79 -12.39
N ALA A 402 -11.34 -22.19 -11.43
CA ALA A 402 -11.12 -22.45 -9.99
C ALA A 402 -11.33 -23.91 -9.55
N ASN A 403 -12.04 -24.73 -10.36
CA ASN A 403 -12.38 -26.13 -10.07
C ASN A 403 -11.48 -27.14 -10.78
N PHE A 404 -10.29 -26.74 -11.24
CA PHE A 404 -9.29 -27.69 -11.76
C PHE A 404 -8.81 -28.64 -10.65
N THR A 405 -8.28 -29.81 -10.99
CA THR A 405 -7.84 -30.82 -10.01
C THR A 405 -6.34 -31.03 -9.99
N THR A 406 -5.67 -30.88 -11.12
CA THR A 406 -4.22 -31.09 -11.22
C THR A 406 -3.55 -30.05 -12.12
N ILE A 407 -2.30 -29.76 -11.82
CA ILE A 407 -1.39 -28.99 -12.69
C ILE A 407 -0.56 -29.98 -13.48
N GLU A 408 -0.55 -29.83 -14.80
CA GLU A 408 0.21 -30.64 -15.74
C GLU A 408 1.55 -30.01 -16.07
N HIS A 409 1.57 -28.66 -16.26
CA HIS A 409 2.78 -27.93 -16.60
C HIS A 409 2.74 -26.50 -16.05
N MET A 410 3.91 -25.96 -15.71
CA MET A 410 4.11 -24.55 -15.36
C MET A 410 5.41 -24.04 -15.94
N GLU A 411 5.37 -22.84 -16.53
CA GLU A 411 6.55 -22.17 -17.09
C GLU A 411 6.44 -20.66 -17.03
N VAL A 412 7.58 -19.98 -16.99
CA VAL A 412 7.68 -18.54 -17.19
C VAL A 412 7.76 -18.28 -18.69
N VAL A 413 6.71 -17.70 -19.27
CA VAL A 413 6.59 -17.44 -20.71
C VAL A 413 7.24 -16.14 -21.11
N GLU A 414 7.14 -15.12 -20.25
CA GLU A 414 7.68 -13.79 -20.53
C GLU A 414 8.36 -13.21 -19.29
N ARG A 415 9.55 -12.67 -19.49
CA ARG A 415 10.38 -12.05 -18.46
C ARG A 415 10.86 -10.68 -18.93
N SER A 416 10.85 -9.69 -18.04
CA SER A 416 11.38 -8.36 -18.34
C SER A 416 12.91 -8.34 -18.47
N PRO A 417 13.48 -7.31 -19.10
CA PRO A 417 14.93 -7.10 -19.11
C PRO A 417 15.56 -6.97 -17.71
N ALA A 418 14.76 -6.61 -16.68
CA ALA A 418 15.16 -6.59 -15.27
C ALA A 418 14.93 -7.93 -14.55
N GLY A 419 14.55 -8.98 -15.27
CA GLY A 419 14.41 -10.34 -14.76
C GLY A 419 13.06 -10.65 -14.08
N ARG A 420 12.11 -9.71 -14.08
CA ARG A 420 10.80 -9.96 -13.45
C ARG A 420 9.90 -10.83 -14.33
N VAL A 421 9.19 -11.76 -13.74
CA VAL A 421 8.15 -12.53 -14.43
C VAL A 421 7.03 -11.59 -14.85
N LEU A 422 6.83 -11.44 -16.17
CA LEU A 422 5.73 -10.68 -16.75
C LEU A 422 4.53 -11.57 -17.02
N LYS A 423 4.78 -12.82 -17.50
CA LYS A 423 3.76 -13.82 -17.74
C LYS A 423 4.23 -15.22 -17.33
N MET A 424 3.35 -15.96 -16.71
CA MET A 424 3.54 -17.35 -16.35
C MET A 424 2.35 -18.16 -16.84
N ALA A 425 2.58 -19.22 -17.61
CA ALA A 425 1.56 -20.14 -18.04
C ALA A 425 1.46 -21.33 -17.07
N VAL A 426 0.22 -21.74 -16.80
CA VAL A 426 -0.09 -22.93 -15.99
C VAL A 426 -1.09 -23.77 -16.74
N THR A 427 -0.68 -24.95 -17.21
CA THR A 427 -1.56 -25.93 -17.84
C THR A 427 -2.18 -26.81 -16.75
N THR A 428 -3.49 -26.89 -16.77
CA THR A 428 -4.29 -27.71 -15.85
C THR A 428 -5.17 -28.67 -16.62
N ASP A 429 -5.75 -29.66 -15.94
CA ASP A 429 -6.76 -30.58 -16.50
C ASP A 429 -8.05 -29.89 -17.00
N ARG A 430 -8.20 -28.58 -16.80
CA ARG A 430 -9.35 -27.77 -17.23
C ARG A 430 -9.01 -26.69 -18.25
N GLY A 431 -7.74 -26.54 -18.61
CA GLY A 431 -7.27 -25.55 -19.57
C GLY A 431 -6.04 -24.77 -19.08
N ILE A 432 -5.60 -23.85 -19.92
CA ILE A 432 -4.40 -23.04 -19.67
C ILE A 432 -4.81 -21.73 -18.99
N LEU A 433 -4.09 -21.41 -17.91
CA LEU A 433 -4.19 -20.18 -17.15
C LEU A 433 -2.94 -19.34 -17.40
N GLU A 434 -3.10 -18.07 -17.72
CA GLU A 434 -2.02 -17.09 -17.74
C GLU A 434 -2.09 -16.22 -16.48
N LEU A 435 -0.97 -16.13 -15.77
CA LEU A 435 -0.79 -15.28 -14.58
C LEU A 435 0.18 -14.16 -14.92
N SER A 436 -0.26 -12.91 -14.76
CA SER A 436 0.53 -11.74 -15.11
C SER A 436 1.19 -11.10 -13.90
N LYS A 437 2.47 -10.76 -14.01
CA LYS A 437 3.22 -9.93 -13.05
C LYS A 437 3.02 -10.39 -11.61
N ASN A 438 2.46 -9.52 -10.76
CA ASN A 438 2.25 -9.82 -9.33
C ASN A 438 1.24 -10.98 -9.09
N GLU A 439 0.42 -11.36 -10.07
CA GLU A 439 -0.45 -12.53 -9.95
C GLU A 439 0.36 -13.82 -9.87
N ALA A 440 1.43 -13.96 -10.68
CA ALA A 440 2.35 -15.10 -10.61
C ALA A 440 2.97 -15.27 -9.21
N ARG A 441 3.24 -14.16 -8.53
CA ARG A 441 3.68 -14.19 -7.12
C ARG A 441 2.54 -14.56 -6.16
N SER A 442 1.34 -14.02 -6.38
CA SER A 442 0.21 -14.17 -5.44
C SER A 442 -0.49 -15.51 -5.53
N ALA A 443 -0.42 -16.17 -6.69
CA ALA A 443 -1.08 -17.47 -6.94
C ALA A 443 -0.43 -18.63 -6.19
N PHE A 444 0.85 -18.50 -5.82
CA PHE A 444 1.61 -19.54 -5.14
C PHE A 444 2.14 -19.05 -3.79
N GLY A 445 2.34 -19.96 -2.84
CA GLY A 445 2.88 -19.64 -1.53
C GLY A 445 4.38 -19.29 -1.50
N PRO A 446 5.22 -19.92 -2.36
CA PRO A 446 6.67 -19.76 -2.31
C PRO A 446 7.25 -18.48 -2.86
N PRO A 447 6.81 -17.91 -4.02
CA PRO A 447 7.49 -16.75 -4.58
C PRO A 447 7.36 -15.54 -3.65
N ARG A 448 8.49 -15.01 -3.20
CA ARG A 448 8.54 -13.81 -2.34
C ARG A 448 8.58 -12.52 -3.13
N SER A 449 8.93 -12.62 -4.41
CA SER A 449 8.97 -11.54 -5.39
C SER A 449 8.64 -12.11 -6.78
N THR A 450 8.58 -11.27 -7.80
CA THR A 450 8.46 -11.72 -9.20
C THR A 450 9.81 -12.02 -9.86
N LEU A 451 10.92 -11.96 -9.12
CA LEU A 451 12.28 -12.29 -9.60
C LEU A 451 12.59 -13.77 -9.33
N PHE A 452 12.05 -14.66 -10.16
CA PHE A 452 12.22 -16.12 -9.96
C PHE A 452 12.15 -16.91 -11.27
N TYR A 453 12.65 -18.14 -11.23
CA TYR A 453 12.34 -19.19 -12.20
C TYR A 453 11.73 -20.39 -11.50
N VAL A 454 11.12 -21.28 -12.26
CA VAL A 454 10.49 -22.50 -11.76
C VAL A 454 10.95 -23.67 -12.59
N ASP A 455 11.38 -24.75 -11.93
CA ASP A 455 11.75 -26.00 -12.58
C ASP A 455 10.89 -27.14 -12.06
N PRO A 456 10.46 -28.08 -12.93
CA PRO A 456 9.72 -29.26 -12.51
C PRO A 456 10.60 -30.25 -11.74
N ILE A 457 9.99 -30.94 -10.79
CA ILE A 457 10.60 -32.05 -10.04
C ILE A 457 9.94 -33.33 -10.50
N TYR A 458 10.71 -34.23 -11.10
CA TYR A 458 10.25 -35.54 -11.53
C TYR A 458 10.73 -36.65 -10.61
N ASP A 459 9.97 -37.76 -10.56
CA ASP A 459 10.42 -39.01 -9.95
C ASP A 459 11.53 -39.62 -10.80
N LYS A 460 12.57 -40.16 -10.13
CA LYS A 460 13.74 -40.72 -10.80
C LYS A 460 13.43 -41.97 -11.63
N GLY A 461 12.33 -42.73 -11.33
CA GLY A 461 12.02 -44.01 -11.95
C GLY A 461 11.08 -43.93 -13.15
N ASN A 462 10.07 -43.04 -13.15
CA ASN A 462 8.98 -43.06 -14.14
C ASN A 462 8.68 -41.70 -14.77
N GLN A 463 9.53 -40.70 -14.55
CA GLN A 463 9.35 -39.31 -15.02
C GLN A 463 8.01 -38.68 -14.64
N THR A 464 7.36 -39.17 -13.58
CA THR A 464 6.12 -38.58 -13.09
C THR A 464 6.41 -37.24 -12.39
N LEU A 465 5.65 -36.20 -12.72
CA LEU A 465 5.74 -34.88 -12.10
C LEU A 465 5.36 -34.99 -10.61
N LYS A 466 6.29 -34.62 -9.72
CA LYS A 466 6.11 -34.65 -8.25
C LYS A 466 5.88 -33.27 -7.66
N GLY A 467 6.27 -32.21 -8.38
CA GLY A 467 6.16 -30.85 -7.90
C GLY A 467 7.04 -29.88 -8.68
N TYR A 468 7.32 -28.77 -8.04
CA TYR A 468 8.13 -27.69 -8.61
C TYR A 468 9.08 -27.10 -7.59
N VAL A 469 10.26 -26.71 -8.06
CA VAL A 469 11.18 -25.87 -7.31
C VAL A 469 11.09 -24.44 -7.81
N PHE A 470 10.87 -23.51 -6.88
CA PHE A 470 10.93 -22.08 -7.13
C PHE A 470 12.28 -21.56 -6.65
N VAL A 471 13.03 -20.90 -7.53
CA VAL A 471 14.34 -20.31 -7.21
C VAL A 471 14.29 -18.83 -7.57
N GLY A 472 14.61 -17.96 -6.63
CA GLY A 472 14.48 -16.54 -6.87
C GLY A 472 15.24 -15.67 -5.88
N GLY A 473 15.00 -14.38 -5.96
CA GLY A 473 15.61 -13.37 -5.10
C GLY A 473 14.68 -12.21 -4.78
N GLY A 474 14.99 -11.52 -3.67
CA GLY A 474 14.22 -10.36 -3.21
C GLY A 474 12.98 -10.71 -2.41
N PHE A 475 12.42 -9.69 -1.77
CA PHE A 475 11.21 -9.80 -0.96
C PHE A 475 10.35 -8.53 -1.15
N GLY A 476 9.15 -8.70 -1.68
CA GLY A 476 8.24 -7.62 -2.02
C GLY A 476 8.19 -7.37 -3.53
N HIS A 477 7.77 -6.18 -3.93
CA HIS A 477 7.64 -5.81 -5.34
C HIS A 477 8.98 -5.49 -6.03
N GLY A 478 10.00 -5.10 -5.27
CA GLY A 478 11.34 -4.81 -5.78
C GLY A 478 11.48 -3.50 -6.57
N VAL A 479 10.47 -2.62 -6.57
CA VAL A 479 10.50 -1.33 -7.27
C VAL A 479 11.05 -0.25 -6.36
N GLY A 480 11.95 0.59 -6.86
CA GLY A 480 12.52 1.73 -6.13
C GLY A 480 13.49 1.31 -5.03
N PHE A 481 13.31 1.84 -3.82
CA PHE A 481 14.26 1.73 -2.73
C PHE A 481 14.28 0.32 -2.09
N SER A 482 15.50 -0.23 -1.94
CA SER A 482 15.73 -1.45 -1.15
C SER A 482 16.05 -1.09 0.30
N GLN A 483 15.21 -1.54 1.23
CA GLN A 483 15.45 -1.29 2.66
C GLN A 483 16.74 -1.98 3.14
N HIS A 484 17.00 -3.23 2.73
CA HIS A 484 18.24 -3.94 3.08
C HIS A 484 19.44 -3.42 2.30
N GLY A 485 19.30 -3.16 1.00
CA GLY A 485 20.38 -2.63 0.18
C GLY A 485 20.88 -1.26 0.66
N SER A 486 19.96 -0.39 1.06
CA SER A 486 20.28 0.93 1.62
C SER A 486 21.10 0.87 2.91
N GLN A 487 20.89 -0.17 3.75
CA GLN A 487 21.67 -0.35 4.96
C GLN A 487 23.13 -0.66 4.67
N ASN A 488 23.42 -1.44 3.62
CA ASN A 488 24.79 -1.68 3.19
C ASN A 488 25.45 -0.42 2.61
N LEU A 489 24.73 0.34 1.78
CA LEU A 489 25.23 1.62 1.27
C LEU A 489 25.56 2.59 2.42
N ALA A 490 24.72 2.61 3.47
CA ALA A 490 25.00 3.39 4.67
C ALA A 490 26.22 2.87 5.47
N LYS A 491 26.47 1.54 5.50
CA LYS A 491 27.70 0.96 6.06
C LYS A 491 28.95 1.42 5.28
N LEU A 492 28.81 1.60 3.97
CA LEU A 492 29.86 2.13 3.09
C LEU A 492 30.01 3.66 3.18
N GLY A 493 29.31 4.32 4.12
CA GLY A 493 29.42 5.76 4.37
C GLY A 493 28.62 6.65 3.41
N TRP A 494 27.66 6.10 2.66
CA TRP A 494 26.83 6.92 1.77
C TRP A 494 25.85 7.78 2.56
N SER A 495 25.68 9.04 2.12
CA SER A 495 24.66 9.94 2.65
C SER A 495 23.25 9.52 2.22
N ALA A 496 22.22 10.06 2.89
CA ALA A 496 20.83 9.83 2.50
C ALA A 496 20.54 10.26 1.06
N GLU A 497 21.10 11.41 0.63
CA GLU A 497 20.95 11.95 -0.71
C GLU A 497 21.56 11.00 -1.76
N LYS A 498 22.77 10.50 -1.50
CA LYS A 498 23.44 9.55 -2.41
C LYS A 498 22.68 8.23 -2.51
N ILE A 499 22.13 7.72 -1.41
CA ILE A 499 21.31 6.53 -1.38
C ILE A 499 20.02 6.74 -2.18
N LEU A 500 19.34 7.88 -2.00
CA LEU A 500 18.10 8.18 -2.72
C LEU A 500 18.35 8.38 -4.23
N SER A 501 19.41 9.09 -4.61
CA SER A 501 19.75 9.27 -6.03
C SER A 501 20.14 7.96 -6.73
N PHE A 502 20.64 6.97 -5.99
CA PHE A 502 20.93 5.63 -6.50
C PHE A 502 19.66 4.86 -6.85
N TYR A 503 18.67 4.82 -5.94
CA TYR A 503 17.42 4.08 -6.16
C TYR A 503 16.37 4.84 -6.97
N TYR A 504 16.45 6.18 -7.00
CA TYR A 504 15.56 7.06 -7.77
C TYR A 504 16.36 8.04 -8.63
N PRO A 505 17.02 7.53 -9.69
CA PRO A 505 17.88 8.37 -10.53
C PRO A 505 17.10 9.50 -11.20
N GLY A 506 17.70 10.70 -11.23
CA GLY A 506 17.12 11.90 -11.83
C GLY A 506 16.14 12.66 -10.94
N THR A 507 15.91 12.20 -9.71
CA THR A 507 15.05 12.90 -8.73
C THR A 507 15.83 13.94 -7.94
N GLN A 508 15.11 14.85 -7.29
CA GLN A 508 15.63 15.91 -6.44
C GLN A 508 14.98 15.87 -5.06
N ILE A 509 15.81 16.06 -4.03
CA ILE A 509 15.33 16.29 -2.67
C ILE A 509 15.15 17.81 -2.50
N GLN A 510 13.95 18.25 -2.15
CA GLN A 510 13.68 19.67 -1.95
C GLN A 510 12.70 19.90 -0.80
N PRO A 511 12.71 21.09 -0.20
CA PRO A 511 11.72 21.46 0.80
C PRO A 511 10.33 21.52 0.18
N LEU A 512 9.36 20.99 0.91
CA LEU A 512 7.95 21.06 0.55
C LEU A 512 7.49 22.52 0.49
N ASN A 513 6.88 22.91 -0.62
CA ASN A 513 6.34 24.24 -0.85
C ASN A 513 5.08 24.17 -1.72
N ASN A 514 4.39 25.30 -1.88
CA ASN A 514 3.11 25.38 -2.58
C ASN A 514 3.18 25.13 -4.10
N SER A 515 4.38 25.13 -4.71
CA SER A 515 4.55 24.87 -6.14
C SER A 515 4.66 23.39 -6.45
N ILE A 516 4.93 22.55 -5.44
CA ILE A 516 5.08 21.10 -5.62
C ILE A 516 3.71 20.47 -5.87
N ILE A 517 3.64 19.72 -6.97
CA ILE A 517 2.45 18.97 -7.34
C ILE A 517 2.47 17.64 -6.61
N PHE A 518 1.44 17.36 -5.80
CA PHE A 518 1.37 16.13 -5.04
C PHE A 518 1.01 14.94 -5.94
N TRP A 519 0.11 15.14 -6.88
CA TRP A 519 -0.31 14.16 -7.86
C TRP A 519 -1.06 14.84 -9.00
N GLN A 520 -0.69 14.51 -10.25
CA GLN A 520 -1.45 14.93 -11.43
C GLN A 520 -2.27 13.76 -11.96
N ASN A 521 -3.53 14.01 -12.26
CA ASN A 521 -4.33 13.06 -13.00
C ASN A 521 -3.88 13.06 -14.47
N ALA A 522 -3.58 11.91 -15.06
CA ALA A 522 -3.18 11.81 -16.46
C ALA A 522 -4.16 12.50 -17.43
N SER A 523 -5.44 12.53 -17.07
CA SER A 523 -6.50 13.25 -17.80
C SER A 523 -6.38 14.78 -17.75
N ALA A 524 -5.60 15.36 -16.85
CA ALA A 524 -5.40 16.82 -16.77
C ALA A 524 -4.33 17.32 -17.75
N LEU A 525 -3.56 16.43 -18.37
CA LEU A 525 -2.55 16.74 -19.38
C LEU A 525 -3.12 16.85 -20.79
N VAL A 526 -4.38 16.48 -20.98
CA VAL A 526 -5.11 16.66 -22.25
C VAL A 526 -6.05 17.85 -22.08
N LYS A 527 -5.51 19.06 -22.06
CA LYS A 527 -6.28 20.25 -22.46
C LYS A 527 -5.80 20.65 -23.85
N PRO A 528 -6.79 20.98 -24.76
CA PRO A 528 -6.49 21.33 -26.13
C PRO A 528 -5.68 22.62 -26.27
#